data_70bcbed72f9e3a88c78e2de4a25a58d9
#
_entry.id   70bcbed72f9e3a88c78e2de4a25a58d9
#
_cell.length_a   1.000
_cell.length_b   1.000
_cell.length_c   1.000
_cell.angle_alpha   90.00
_cell.angle_beta   90.00
_cell.angle_gamma   90.00
#
_symmetry.space_group_name_H-M   'P 1'
#
loop_
_entity.id
_entity.type
_entity.pdbx_description
1 polymer ?
#
loop_
_entity_poly.entity_id
_entity_poly.type
_entity_poly.pdbx_seq_one_letter_code
_entity_poly.pdbx_strand_id
1 'polypeptide(L)'
;DQPRSRGLGDVYKRQIEYKNMDLSQIYALLDDYFKEMLEMCKWGKLDVLGHLTYPLRYIQGDCGIQIDLAPYDEIIREIFCTLIQKGKGIEINVSGLRQKYGKPLPDLGYVKLYKALGGEILTIGSDAHCTADIGRDISAGVEMAQAAGFKYLTYFKKHEPKFIKIEI
;
A
#
# COMPACT_ATOMS: atom_id res chain seq x y z
N ASP A 1 3.13 -28.16 11.31
CA ASP A 1 2.50 -26.93 11.80
C ASP A 1 2.36 -25.97 10.65
N GLN A 2 1.17 -25.90 10.08
CA GLN A 2 0.84 -24.82 9.12
C GLN A 2 0.79 -23.53 9.90
N PRO A 3 1.42 -22.44 9.40
CA PRO A 3 1.22 -21.13 9.99
C PRO A 3 -0.27 -20.82 9.91
N ARG A 4 -0.94 -20.85 11.04
CA ARG A 4 -2.33 -20.43 11.14
C ARG A 4 -2.42 -19.04 10.55
N SER A 5 -3.22 -18.88 9.51
CA SER A 5 -3.58 -17.58 9.01
C SER A 5 -3.97 -16.73 10.22
N ARG A 6 -3.16 -15.76 10.59
CA ARG A 6 -3.49 -14.70 11.53
C ARG A 6 -4.51 -13.78 10.83
N GLY A 7 -5.59 -14.45 10.39
CA GLY A 7 -6.54 -13.90 9.48
C GLY A 7 -7.56 -13.02 10.18
N LEU A 8 -8.73 -13.03 9.68
CA LEU A 8 -9.93 -12.27 9.99
C LEU A 8 -10.15 -11.90 11.48
N GLY A 9 -9.74 -12.73 12.45
CA GLY A 9 -9.87 -12.46 13.87
C GLY A 9 -9.03 -11.30 14.38
N ASP A 10 -7.79 -11.15 13.90
CA ASP A 10 -6.91 -10.03 14.27
C ASP A 10 -7.36 -8.72 13.66
N VAL A 11 -7.94 -8.77 12.46
CA VAL A 11 -8.50 -7.61 11.77
C VAL A 11 -9.69 -7.05 12.53
N TYR A 12 -10.61 -7.89 12.99
CA TYR A 12 -11.75 -7.45 13.81
C TYR A 12 -11.34 -6.91 15.18
N LYS A 13 -10.34 -7.50 15.82
CA LYS A 13 -9.79 -6.98 17.07
C LYS A 13 -9.19 -5.59 16.89
N ARG A 14 -8.39 -5.39 15.83
CA ARG A 14 -7.78 -4.08 15.55
C ARG A 14 -8.80 -2.99 15.23
N GLN A 15 -9.90 -3.30 14.56
CA GLN A 15 -10.99 -2.34 14.35
C GLN A 15 -11.64 -1.88 15.66
N ILE A 16 -11.80 -2.79 16.61
CA ILE A 16 -12.34 -2.45 17.96
C ILE A 16 -11.33 -1.60 18.73
N GLU A 17 -10.04 -1.90 18.59
CA GLU A 17 -8.95 -1.17 19.24
C GLU A 17 -8.90 0.30 18.78
N TYR A 18 -8.89 0.58 17.48
CA TYR A 18 -8.83 1.97 16.97
C TYR A 18 -9.99 2.85 17.47
N LYS A 19 -11.19 2.31 17.59
CA LYS A 19 -12.35 3.06 18.11
C LYS A 19 -12.21 3.49 19.56
N ASN A 20 -11.42 2.78 20.33
CA ASN A 20 -11.20 3.01 21.75
C ASN A 20 -9.90 3.76 22.05
N MET A 21 -9.13 4.09 21.01
CA MET A 21 -7.86 4.79 21.12
C MET A 21 -8.03 6.30 20.96
N ASP A 22 -7.24 7.05 21.69
CA ASP A 22 -7.05 8.46 21.38
C ASP A 22 -6.09 8.65 20.20
N LEU A 23 -6.02 9.88 19.67
CA LEU A 23 -5.17 10.18 18.53
C LEU A 23 -3.69 9.91 18.80
N SER A 24 -3.20 10.13 20.02
CA SER A 24 -1.80 9.90 20.35
C SER A 24 -1.42 8.43 20.30
N GLN A 25 -2.31 7.56 20.74
CA GLN A 25 -2.14 6.11 20.65
C GLN A 25 -2.16 5.63 19.19
N ILE A 26 -3.05 6.20 18.36
CA ILE A 26 -3.11 5.87 16.93
C ILE A 26 -1.82 6.30 16.22
N TYR A 27 -1.32 7.51 16.50
CA TYR A 27 -0.05 7.98 15.93
C TYR A 27 1.14 7.12 16.38
N ALA A 28 1.19 6.68 17.64
CA ALA A 28 2.23 5.78 18.13
C ALA A 28 2.21 4.43 17.37
N LEU A 29 1.03 3.87 17.08
CA LEU A 29 0.91 2.66 16.27
C LEU A 29 1.35 2.89 14.82
N LEU A 30 1.07 4.05 14.24
CA LEU A 30 1.52 4.39 12.89
C LEU A 30 3.05 4.60 12.86
N ASP A 31 3.65 5.16 13.91
CA ASP A 31 5.10 5.27 14.07
C ASP A 31 5.75 3.89 14.00
N ASP A 32 5.25 2.93 14.77
CA ASP A 32 5.77 1.57 14.78
C ASP A 32 5.53 0.89 13.42
N TYR A 33 4.35 1.06 12.83
CA TYR A 33 4.01 0.52 11.51
C TYR A 33 4.99 0.95 10.42
N PHE A 34 5.28 2.26 10.31
CA PHE A 34 6.18 2.76 9.28
C PHE A 34 7.65 2.41 9.56
N LYS A 35 8.06 2.34 10.84
CA LYS A 35 9.40 1.87 11.23
C LYS A 35 9.60 0.39 10.85
N GLU A 36 8.67 -0.47 11.19
CA GLU A 36 8.72 -1.90 10.83
C GLU A 36 8.72 -2.09 9.30
N MET A 37 7.92 -1.29 8.59
CA MET A 37 7.88 -1.32 7.12
C MET A 37 9.22 -0.91 6.51
N LEU A 38 9.87 0.13 7.05
CA LEU A 38 11.20 0.54 6.62
C LEU A 38 12.24 -0.58 6.85
N GLU A 39 12.22 -1.22 8.01
CA GLU A 39 13.12 -2.35 8.31
C GLU A 39 12.87 -3.53 7.38
N MET A 40 11.61 -3.84 7.05
CA MET A 40 11.27 -4.85 6.06
C MET A 40 11.82 -4.49 4.67
N CYS A 41 11.74 -3.23 4.27
CA CYS A 41 12.31 -2.76 3.00
C CYS A 41 13.85 -2.82 3.01
N LYS A 42 14.50 -2.50 4.14
CA LYS A 42 15.96 -2.66 4.32
C LYS A 42 16.39 -4.13 4.23
N TRP A 43 15.60 -5.05 4.78
CA TRP A 43 15.85 -6.49 4.62
C TRP A 43 15.78 -6.92 3.14
N GLY A 44 14.84 -6.40 2.35
CA GLY A 44 14.85 -6.44 0.88
C GLY A 44 14.50 -7.78 0.24
N LYS A 45 14.06 -8.80 1.00
CA LYS A 45 13.60 -10.08 0.44
C LYS A 45 12.12 -10.05 0.04
N LEU A 46 11.74 -8.99 -0.65
CA LEU A 46 10.43 -8.79 -1.26
C LEU A 46 10.63 -8.28 -2.68
N ASP A 47 9.67 -8.43 -3.57
CA ASP A 47 9.68 -7.87 -4.90
C ASP A 47 8.94 -6.54 -4.96
N VAL A 48 7.83 -6.45 -4.21
CA VAL A 48 6.95 -5.29 -4.17
C VAL A 48 6.47 -5.07 -2.74
N LEU A 49 6.43 -3.81 -2.31
CA LEU A 49 5.75 -3.40 -1.09
C LEU A 49 4.26 -3.22 -1.38
N GLY A 50 3.42 -4.05 -0.77
CA GLY A 50 1.97 -3.96 -0.89
C GLY A 50 1.39 -2.84 -0.03
N HIS A 51 0.27 -2.26 -0.48
CA HIS A 51 -0.67 -1.40 0.29
C HIS A 51 -0.04 -0.53 1.38
N LEU A 52 0.95 0.31 1.04
CA LEU A 52 1.76 1.15 1.95
C LEU A 52 0.96 1.80 3.10
N THR A 53 -0.24 2.30 2.83
CA THR A 53 -1.08 3.01 3.80
C THR A 53 -2.23 2.16 4.35
N TYR A 54 -2.04 0.85 4.42
CA TYR A 54 -3.06 -0.13 4.81
C TYR A 54 -3.82 0.19 6.12
N PRO A 55 -3.20 0.71 7.21
CA PRO A 55 -3.92 1.04 8.43
C PRO A 55 -5.05 2.05 8.24
N LEU A 56 -4.95 2.95 7.25
CA LEU A 56 -5.96 3.96 6.97
C LEU A 56 -7.31 3.37 6.57
N ARG A 57 -7.31 2.16 6.01
CA ARG A 57 -8.53 1.40 5.71
C ARG A 57 -9.42 1.27 6.95
N TYR A 58 -8.82 0.99 8.10
CA TYR A 58 -9.53 0.82 9.37
C TYR A 58 -9.72 2.13 10.10
N ILE A 59 -8.67 2.93 10.20
CA ILE A 59 -8.68 4.19 10.96
C ILE A 59 -9.65 5.19 10.32
N GLN A 60 -9.43 5.52 9.05
CA GLN A 60 -10.27 6.49 8.34
C GLN A 60 -11.55 5.83 7.79
N GLY A 61 -11.42 4.62 7.18
CA GLY A 61 -12.55 3.95 6.56
C GLY A 61 -13.58 3.43 7.55
N ASP A 62 -13.18 2.56 8.46
CA ASP A 62 -14.14 1.89 9.36
C ASP A 62 -14.46 2.70 10.61
N CYS A 63 -13.46 3.40 11.17
CA CYS A 63 -13.64 4.17 12.41
C CYS A 63 -13.99 5.65 12.14
N GLY A 64 -13.78 6.17 10.92
CA GLY A 64 -14.04 7.57 10.57
C GLY A 64 -13.07 8.57 11.20
N ILE A 65 -11.96 8.10 11.78
CA ILE A 65 -10.96 8.95 12.44
C ILE A 65 -10.04 9.53 11.38
N GLN A 66 -10.01 10.86 11.26
CA GLN A 66 -9.15 11.54 10.29
C GLN A 66 -7.70 11.57 10.80
N ILE A 67 -6.78 11.14 9.95
CA ILE A 67 -5.33 11.10 10.22
C ILE A 67 -4.62 11.92 9.16
N ASP A 68 -3.74 12.81 9.61
CA ASP A 68 -2.75 13.47 8.76
C ASP A 68 -1.50 12.61 8.67
N LEU A 69 -1.06 12.29 7.46
CA LEU A 69 0.16 11.53 7.23
C LEU A 69 1.41 12.41 7.02
N ALA A 70 1.29 13.72 6.98
CA ALA A 70 2.42 14.64 6.83
C ALA A 70 3.60 14.36 7.81
N PRO A 71 3.36 13.97 9.08
CA PRO A 71 4.44 13.57 9.98
C PRO A 71 5.26 12.37 9.50
N TYR A 72 4.72 11.56 8.58
CA TYR A 72 5.35 10.35 8.05
C TYR A 72 6.01 10.53 6.67
N ASP A 73 5.95 11.72 6.08
CA ASP A 73 6.48 11.97 4.73
C ASP A 73 7.98 11.63 4.62
N GLU A 74 8.76 11.91 5.64
CA GLU A 74 10.20 11.61 5.66
C GLU A 74 10.48 10.10 5.67
N ILE A 75 9.82 9.35 6.55
CA ILE A 75 10.02 7.89 6.62
C ILE A 75 9.45 7.20 5.37
N ILE A 76 8.35 7.68 4.80
CA ILE A 76 7.78 7.17 3.55
C ILE A 76 8.75 7.44 2.39
N ARG A 77 9.37 8.60 2.36
CA ARG A 77 10.43 8.91 1.39
C ARG A 77 11.62 7.97 1.53
N GLU A 78 12.08 7.67 2.76
CA GLU A 78 13.17 6.73 3.01
C GLU A 78 12.79 5.31 2.56
N ILE A 79 11.55 4.87 2.81
CA ILE A 79 11.02 3.59 2.31
C ILE A 79 11.11 3.53 0.79
N PHE A 80 10.63 4.56 0.08
CA PHE A 80 10.69 4.59 -1.38
C PHE A 80 12.11 4.59 -1.92
N CYS A 81 13.00 5.41 -1.36
CA CYS A 81 14.42 5.42 -1.75
C CYS A 81 15.07 4.05 -1.53
N THR A 82 14.78 3.40 -0.40
CA THR A 82 15.29 2.06 -0.08
C THR A 82 14.82 1.01 -1.09
N LEU A 83 13.54 1.03 -1.46
CA LEU A 83 12.99 0.14 -2.48
C LEU A 83 13.63 0.36 -3.84
N ILE A 84 13.73 1.63 -4.27
CA ILE A 84 14.34 2.00 -5.55
C ILE A 84 15.79 1.54 -5.63
N GLN A 85 16.60 1.81 -4.60
CA GLN A 85 18.01 1.39 -4.53
C GLN A 85 18.19 -0.13 -4.62
N LYS A 86 17.20 -0.90 -4.12
CA LYS A 86 17.22 -2.37 -4.16
C LYS A 86 16.57 -2.96 -5.41
N GLY A 87 16.11 -2.13 -6.36
CA GLY A 87 15.38 -2.59 -7.54
C GLY A 87 14.03 -3.23 -7.18
N LYS A 88 13.37 -2.73 -6.15
CA LYS A 88 12.05 -3.17 -5.67
C LYS A 88 10.98 -2.13 -5.97
N GLY A 89 9.71 -2.54 -5.91
CA GLY A 89 8.60 -1.71 -6.29
C GLY A 89 7.56 -1.46 -5.20
N ILE A 90 6.52 -0.74 -5.59
CA ILE A 90 5.32 -0.55 -4.80
C ILE A 90 4.09 -1.08 -5.54
N GLU A 91 3.03 -1.34 -4.79
CA GLU A 91 1.71 -1.69 -5.30
C GLU A 91 0.76 -0.49 -5.17
N ILE A 92 -0.05 -0.26 -6.19
CA ILE A 92 -1.34 0.43 -6.05
C ILE A 92 -2.38 -0.64 -5.71
N ASN A 93 -2.78 -0.72 -4.46
CA ASN A 93 -3.82 -1.64 -4.02
C ASN A 93 -5.19 -0.95 -4.14
N VAL A 94 -6.03 -1.46 -5.04
CA VAL A 94 -7.33 -0.82 -5.32
C VAL A 94 -8.47 -1.32 -4.44
N SER A 95 -8.19 -2.25 -3.50
CA SER A 95 -9.23 -2.79 -2.62
C SER A 95 -9.92 -1.73 -1.75
N GLY A 96 -9.21 -0.66 -1.42
CA GLY A 96 -9.77 0.44 -0.64
C GLY A 96 -10.93 1.17 -1.33
N LEU A 97 -11.01 1.13 -2.67
CA LEU A 97 -12.11 1.75 -3.44
C LEU A 97 -13.46 1.12 -3.14
N ARG A 98 -13.50 -0.20 -2.94
CA ARG A 98 -14.74 -0.94 -2.62
C ARG A 98 -15.06 -1.00 -1.13
N GLN A 99 -14.24 -0.35 -0.32
CA GLN A 99 -14.37 -0.28 1.13
C GLN A 99 -14.81 1.12 1.57
N LYS A 100 -15.17 1.28 2.83
CA LYS A 100 -15.55 2.59 3.39
C LYS A 100 -14.46 3.66 3.25
N TYR A 101 -13.21 3.25 3.10
CA TYR A 101 -12.09 4.15 2.89
C TYR A 101 -12.21 4.92 1.56
N GLY A 102 -12.70 4.28 0.49
CA GLY A 102 -13.01 4.91 -0.79
C GLY A 102 -11.80 5.38 -1.60
N LYS A 103 -10.58 4.97 -1.26
CA LYS A 103 -9.34 5.37 -1.95
C LYS A 103 -8.41 4.18 -2.13
N PRO A 104 -7.52 4.19 -3.16
CA PRO A 104 -6.44 3.22 -3.26
C PRO A 104 -5.40 3.37 -2.13
N LEU A 105 -4.59 2.35 -1.95
CA LEU A 105 -3.53 2.27 -0.93
C LEU A 105 -2.16 2.03 -1.60
N PRO A 106 -1.25 3.02 -1.64
CA PRO A 106 -1.43 4.40 -1.19
C PRO A 106 -2.25 5.24 -2.16
N ASP A 107 -2.54 6.50 -1.79
CA ASP A 107 -3.20 7.45 -2.66
C ASP A 107 -2.28 8.01 -3.77
N LEU A 108 -2.87 8.80 -4.69
CA LEU A 108 -2.16 9.37 -5.83
C LEU A 108 -0.95 10.24 -5.43
N GLY A 109 -1.00 10.92 -4.29
CA GLY A 109 0.10 11.78 -3.83
C GLY A 109 1.38 10.99 -3.61
N TYR A 110 1.28 9.87 -2.92
CA TYR A 110 2.42 9.00 -2.67
C TYR A 110 2.90 8.25 -3.91
N VAL A 111 2.01 7.88 -4.84
CA VAL A 111 2.41 7.27 -6.12
C VAL A 111 3.19 8.27 -6.98
N LYS A 112 2.76 9.56 -6.99
CA LYS A 112 3.52 10.63 -7.64
C LYS A 112 4.87 10.87 -6.98
N LEU A 113 4.93 10.86 -5.65
CA LEU A 113 6.20 10.99 -4.91
C LEU A 113 7.17 9.85 -5.27
N TYR A 114 6.69 8.59 -5.27
CA TYR A 114 7.50 7.44 -5.67
C TYR A 114 8.05 7.61 -7.08
N LYS A 115 7.22 8.03 -8.04
CA LYS A 115 7.65 8.32 -9.41
C LYS A 115 8.69 9.44 -9.48
N ALA A 116 8.47 10.53 -8.75
CA ALA A 116 9.39 11.68 -8.70
C ALA A 116 10.76 11.32 -8.11
N LEU A 117 10.82 10.34 -7.19
CA LEU A 117 12.06 9.81 -6.64
C LEU A 117 12.81 8.85 -7.58
N GLY A 118 12.27 8.57 -8.77
CA GLY A 118 12.86 7.66 -9.76
C GLY A 118 12.32 6.23 -9.70
N GLY A 119 11.21 6.00 -9.01
CA GLY A 119 10.54 4.69 -8.97
C GLY A 119 10.01 4.29 -10.34
N GLU A 120 10.27 3.04 -10.74
CA GLU A 120 9.83 2.49 -12.04
C GLU A 120 9.01 1.21 -11.90
N ILE A 121 9.21 0.46 -10.82
CA ILE A 121 8.52 -0.81 -10.57
C ILE A 121 7.22 -0.53 -9.85
N LEU A 122 6.09 -0.61 -10.58
CA LEU A 122 4.76 -0.36 -10.08
C LEU A 122 3.82 -1.49 -10.47
N THR A 123 3.19 -2.12 -9.50
CA THR A 123 2.13 -3.12 -9.71
C THR A 123 0.77 -2.56 -9.30
N ILE A 124 -0.30 -3.23 -9.77
CA ILE A 124 -1.67 -2.96 -9.33
C ILE A 124 -2.25 -4.26 -8.79
N GLY A 125 -2.84 -4.21 -7.61
CA GLY A 125 -3.48 -5.35 -6.98
C GLY A 125 -4.94 -5.08 -6.62
N SER A 126 -5.84 -6.02 -6.98
CA SER A 126 -7.24 -5.98 -6.53
C SER A 126 -7.40 -6.44 -5.08
N ASP A 127 -6.40 -7.14 -4.54
CA ASP A 127 -6.43 -7.72 -3.19
C ASP A 127 -7.72 -8.53 -2.95
N ALA A 128 -8.05 -9.39 -3.94
CA ALA A 128 -9.27 -10.17 -3.95
C ALA A 128 -9.20 -11.30 -2.92
N HIS A 129 -10.19 -11.37 -2.04
CA HIS A 129 -10.37 -12.45 -1.06
C HIS A 129 -11.57 -13.35 -1.42
N CYS A 130 -12.26 -13.04 -2.51
CA CYS A 130 -13.31 -13.85 -3.12
C CYS A 130 -13.26 -13.71 -4.64
N THR A 131 -13.89 -14.64 -5.36
CA THR A 131 -13.87 -14.67 -6.83
C THR A 131 -14.48 -13.42 -7.48
N ALA A 132 -15.50 -12.83 -6.85
CA ALA A 132 -16.16 -11.62 -7.35
C ALA A 132 -15.28 -10.38 -7.38
N ASP A 133 -14.20 -10.37 -6.60
CA ASP A 133 -13.29 -9.23 -6.49
C ASP A 133 -12.02 -9.38 -7.35
N ILE A 134 -11.84 -10.53 -8.04
CA ILE A 134 -10.67 -10.74 -8.90
C ILE A 134 -10.68 -9.72 -10.04
N GLY A 135 -9.62 -8.90 -10.12
CA GLY A 135 -9.48 -7.86 -11.13
C GLY A 135 -10.40 -6.64 -10.94
N ARG A 136 -11.21 -6.60 -9.89
CA ARG A 136 -12.10 -5.49 -9.62
C ARG A 136 -11.33 -4.21 -9.38
N ASP A 137 -11.82 -3.11 -9.95
CA ASP A 137 -11.27 -1.75 -9.85
C ASP A 137 -9.82 -1.58 -10.40
N ILE A 138 -9.26 -2.56 -11.13
CA ILE A 138 -7.92 -2.48 -11.72
C ILE A 138 -7.81 -1.31 -12.71
N SER A 139 -8.88 -0.98 -13.47
CA SER A 139 -8.89 0.17 -14.38
C SER A 139 -8.63 1.49 -13.66
N ALA A 140 -9.21 1.70 -12.49
CA ALA A 140 -8.94 2.88 -11.66
C ALA A 140 -7.47 2.95 -11.20
N GLY A 141 -6.86 1.78 -10.91
CA GLY A 141 -5.42 1.71 -10.61
C GLY A 141 -4.55 2.08 -11.81
N VAL A 142 -4.95 1.67 -13.04
CA VAL A 142 -4.26 2.03 -14.29
C VAL A 142 -4.35 3.54 -14.53
N GLU A 143 -5.54 4.13 -14.41
CA GLU A 143 -5.74 5.58 -14.53
C GLU A 143 -4.88 6.36 -13.53
N MET A 144 -4.81 5.88 -12.29
CA MET A 144 -3.97 6.47 -11.25
C MET A 144 -2.48 6.37 -11.57
N ALA A 145 -2.01 5.24 -12.09
CA ALA A 145 -0.63 5.07 -12.54
C ALA A 145 -0.28 6.04 -13.67
N GLN A 146 -1.18 6.20 -14.65
CA GLN A 146 -1.02 7.19 -15.73
C GLN A 146 -0.98 8.62 -15.18
N ALA A 147 -1.91 8.97 -14.27
CA ALA A 147 -1.96 10.28 -13.63
C ALA A 147 -0.71 10.59 -12.78
N ALA A 148 -0.01 9.55 -12.31
CA ALA A 148 1.29 9.66 -11.64
C ALA A 148 2.48 9.71 -12.61
N GLY A 149 2.27 9.58 -13.93
CA GLY A 149 3.30 9.66 -14.94
C GLY A 149 3.98 8.32 -15.29
N PHE A 150 3.40 7.20 -14.90
CA PHE A 150 3.89 5.89 -15.32
C PHE A 150 3.42 5.57 -16.75
N LYS A 151 4.34 5.01 -17.54
CA LYS A 151 4.06 4.52 -18.90
C LYS A 151 3.97 3.00 -18.97
N TYR A 152 4.39 2.33 -17.91
CA TYR A 152 4.45 0.88 -17.81
C TYR A 152 3.96 0.43 -16.43
N LEU A 153 3.32 -0.72 -16.40
CA LEU A 153 3.06 -1.49 -15.18
C LEU A 153 4.03 -2.68 -15.13
N THR A 154 4.27 -3.18 -13.93
CA THR A 154 5.17 -4.29 -13.70
C THR A 154 4.40 -5.54 -13.29
N TYR A 155 4.81 -6.69 -13.79
CA TYR A 155 4.50 -8.00 -13.22
C TYR A 155 5.78 -8.78 -13.01
N PHE A 156 5.76 -9.79 -12.16
CA PHE A 156 6.95 -10.57 -11.85
C PHE A 156 6.84 -11.98 -12.42
N LYS A 157 7.95 -12.47 -12.98
CA LYS A 157 8.13 -13.87 -13.39
C LYS A 157 9.41 -14.38 -12.77
N LYS A 158 9.31 -15.31 -11.81
CA LYS A 158 10.46 -15.86 -11.05
C LYS A 158 11.31 -14.75 -10.41
N HIS A 159 10.67 -13.81 -9.73
CA HIS A 159 11.28 -12.63 -9.11
C HIS A 159 11.94 -11.62 -10.05
N GLU A 160 11.78 -11.78 -11.36
CA GLU A 160 12.26 -10.82 -12.35
C GLU A 160 11.11 -9.87 -12.75
N PRO A 161 11.30 -8.55 -12.66
CA PRO A 161 10.32 -7.59 -13.14
C PRO A 161 10.19 -7.63 -14.66
N LYS A 162 8.96 -7.64 -15.14
CA LYS A 162 8.60 -7.53 -16.57
C LYS A 162 7.63 -6.36 -16.70
N PHE A 163 7.75 -5.62 -17.78
CA PHE A 163 7.01 -4.39 -18.00
C PHE A 163 5.97 -4.55 -19.10
N ILE A 164 4.77 -4.06 -18.83
CA ILE A 164 3.67 -3.96 -19.79
C ILE A 164 3.39 -2.49 -20.02
N LYS A 165 3.40 -2.05 -21.28
CA LYS A 165 3.04 -0.67 -21.64
C LYS A 165 1.58 -0.43 -21.32
N ILE A 166 1.30 0.70 -20.67
CA ILE A 166 -0.07 1.18 -20.46
C ILE A 166 -0.54 1.76 -21.81
N GLU A 167 -1.56 1.13 -22.41
CA GLU A 167 -2.20 1.66 -23.61
C GLU A 167 -3.18 2.76 -23.22
N ILE A 168 -3.18 3.84 -24.00
CA ILE A 168 -4.07 5.01 -23.84
C ILE A 168 -5.31 4.79 -24.67
#